data_51891769bfee8a7efba951324ce225fa
#
_entry.id   51891769bfee8a7efba951324ce225fa
#
_cell.length_a   1.000
_cell.length_b   1.000
_cell.length_c   1.000
_cell.angle_alpha   90.00
_cell.angle_beta   90.00
_cell.angle_gamma   90.00
#
_symmetry.space_group_name_H-M   'P 1'
#
loop_
_entity.id
_entity.type
_entity.pdbx_description
1 polymer ?
#
loop_
_entity_poly.entity_id
_entity_poly.type
_entity_poly.pdbx_seq_one_letter_code
_entity_poly.pdbx_strand_id
1 'polypeptide(L)'
;MPPCVCIGMGLVITPIETPRRFNPLSQPLATSQKLGGRELVWRFDGGDITSDGGALLLQKLEARTGIVRRFAACFTDYRNPRQIEHPLLDLITQRVFGLALGYEDLNDHDELRRDPMLAVALAKDDPKGQQRRRAQDRGKALAGKSTLNRLELTAPDYDGSPRQKESDKPETKKIVVDPESIDALLVDLFLDAHAQVPEQIILDLDATDDILYGQQEGRFYHGYYHDYCYLPLYVFCGEHLLTVQIGRAHV
;
A
#
# COMPACT_ATOMS: atom_id res chain seq x y z
N MET A 1 28.09 8.00 24.31
CA MET A 1 27.24 7.35 23.28
C MET A 1 28.11 7.15 22.07
N PRO A 2 28.39 5.92 21.61
CA PRO A 2 29.12 5.71 20.38
C PRO A 2 28.17 6.00 19.17
N PRO A 3 28.71 6.49 18.05
CA PRO A 3 27.90 6.80 16.87
C PRO A 3 27.38 5.51 16.25
N CYS A 4 26.09 5.50 15.95
CA CYS A 4 25.48 4.45 15.12
C CYS A 4 26.13 4.44 13.74
N VAL A 5 26.82 3.37 13.42
CA VAL A 5 27.31 3.11 12.07
C VAL A 5 26.13 2.56 11.27
N CYS A 6 25.50 3.41 10.45
CA CYS A 6 24.56 2.96 9.45
C CYS A 6 25.31 2.22 8.34
N ILE A 7 25.18 0.90 8.30
CA ILE A 7 25.66 0.09 7.17
C ILE A 7 24.60 0.22 6.09
N GLY A 8 24.85 1.08 5.10
CA GLY A 8 23.98 1.22 3.94
C GLY A 8 24.10 0.01 3.00
N MET A 9 23.02 -0.75 2.84
CA MET A 9 22.90 -1.71 1.73
C MET A 9 22.47 -0.96 0.48
N GLY A 10 23.31 -0.94 -0.54
CA GLY A 10 22.97 -0.40 -1.86
C GLY A 10 22.41 -1.48 -2.78
N LEU A 11 21.25 -1.25 -3.39
CA LEU A 11 20.71 -2.11 -4.44
C LEU A 11 21.04 -1.50 -5.80
N VAL A 12 21.76 -2.24 -6.64
CA VAL A 12 22.01 -1.85 -8.03
C VAL A 12 21.14 -2.69 -8.96
N ILE A 13 20.25 -2.01 -9.68
CA ILE A 13 19.45 -2.59 -10.74
C ILE A 13 20.18 -2.30 -12.05
N THR A 14 20.85 -3.30 -12.62
CA THR A 14 21.52 -3.17 -13.92
C THR A 14 20.69 -3.80 -15.03
N PRO A 15 20.47 -3.10 -16.17
CA PRO A 15 20.23 -3.75 -17.44
C PRO A 15 21.48 -4.55 -17.81
N ILE A 16 21.32 -5.66 -18.51
CA ILE A 16 22.44 -6.50 -18.97
C ILE A 16 23.22 -5.69 -20.01
N GLU A 17 24.28 -5.01 -19.61
CA GLU A 17 25.25 -4.39 -20.50
C GLU A 17 26.68 -4.72 -20.05
N THR A 18 27.42 -5.32 -20.99
CA THR A 18 28.88 -5.48 -21.14
C THR A 18 29.81 -5.51 -19.93
N PRO A 19 30.81 -6.38 -19.89
CA PRO A 19 31.67 -6.58 -18.72
C PRO A 19 32.57 -5.38 -18.48
N ARG A 20 32.26 -4.61 -17.43
CA ARG A 20 33.20 -3.64 -16.86
C ARG A 20 34.25 -4.35 -16.01
N ARG A 21 35.46 -3.77 -15.96
CA ARG A 21 36.63 -4.29 -15.25
C ARG A 21 36.26 -4.82 -13.85
N PHE A 22 36.73 -6.02 -13.60
CA PHE A 22 36.55 -6.79 -12.38
C PHE A 22 37.06 -5.98 -11.14
N ASN A 23 36.14 -5.59 -10.28
CA ASN A 23 36.46 -5.07 -8.95
C ASN A 23 36.02 -6.14 -7.92
N PRO A 24 36.92 -6.69 -7.09
CA PRO A 24 36.59 -7.75 -6.15
C PRO A 24 35.53 -7.34 -5.11
N LEU A 25 35.34 -6.04 -4.88
CA LEU A 25 34.28 -5.51 -4.01
C LEU A 25 32.90 -5.47 -4.68
N SER A 26 32.82 -5.73 -5.99
CA SER A 26 31.58 -5.73 -6.78
C SER A 26 30.97 -7.11 -6.94
N GLN A 27 31.46 -8.13 -6.21
CA GLN A 27 30.83 -9.44 -6.24
C GLN A 27 29.42 -9.40 -5.61
N PRO A 28 28.43 -10.07 -6.20
CA PRO A 28 27.12 -10.17 -5.61
C PRO A 28 27.21 -10.89 -4.25
N LEU A 29 26.73 -10.24 -3.18
CA LEU A 29 26.65 -10.85 -1.86
C LEU A 29 25.65 -12.02 -1.83
N ALA A 30 24.57 -11.91 -2.59
CA ALA A 30 23.58 -12.94 -2.81
C ALA A 30 22.78 -12.65 -4.06
N THR A 31 22.34 -13.70 -4.74
CA THR A 31 21.31 -13.60 -5.78
C THR A 31 19.99 -14.07 -5.17
N SER A 32 18.94 -13.28 -5.31
CA SER A 32 17.59 -13.70 -4.92
C SER A 32 16.83 -14.27 -6.11
N GLN A 33 15.70 -14.91 -5.84
CA GLN A 33 14.80 -15.37 -6.89
C GLN A 33 14.39 -14.21 -7.81
N LYS A 34 14.16 -14.50 -9.09
CA LYS A 34 13.72 -13.51 -10.08
C LYS A 34 12.42 -12.84 -9.64
N LEU A 35 12.39 -11.52 -9.72
CA LEU A 35 11.24 -10.69 -9.40
C LEU A 35 10.75 -10.02 -10.69
N GLY A 36 9.55 -10.32 -11.13
CA GLY A 36 9.02 -9.77 -12.39
C GLY A 36 9.93 -9.99 -13.60
N GLY A 37 10.60 -11.17 -13.67
CA GLY A 37 11.55 -11.51 -14.74
C GLY A 37 12.96 -10.92 -14.59
N ARG A 38 13.24 -10.12 -13.56
CA ARG A 38 14.54 -9.51 -13.28
C ARG A 38 15.31 -10.30 -12.24
N GLU A 39 16.61 -10.39 -12.40
CA GLU A 39 17.53 -10.92 -11.40
C GLU A 39 17.86 -9.83 -10.38
N LEU A 40 17.71 -10.13 -9.08
CA LEU A 40 18.10 -9.24 -7.99
C LEU A 40 19.48 -9.62 -7.50
N VAL A 41 20.40 -8.66 -7.57
CA VAL A 41 21.80 -8.82 -7.15
C VAL A 41 22.08 -7.84 -6.03
N TRP A 42 22.58 -8.33 -4.90
CA TRP A 42 22.97 -7.54 -3.75
C TRP A 42 24.47 -7.18 -3.84
N ARG A 43 24.80 -5.89 -3.77
CA ARG A 43 26.17 -5.39 -3.83
C ARG A 43 26.38 -4.24 -2.85
N PHE A 44 27.63 -4.00 -2.45
CA PHE A 44 28.05 -2.86 -1.65
C PHE A 44 28.83 -1.81 -2.46
N ASP A 45 28.50 -1.63 -3.71
CA ASP A 45 29.25 -0.76 -4.61
C ASP A 45 28.66 0.66 -4.76
N GLY A 46 27.78 1.03 -3.85
CA GLY A 46 27.09 2.32 -3.87
C GLY A 46 25.94 2.34 -4.90
N GLY A 47 25.26 3.46 -4.99
CA GLY A 47 24.10 3.66 -5.86
C GLY A 47 22.91 4.18 -5.07
N ASP A 48 21.71 3.83 -5.50
CA ASP A 48 20.51 4.24 -4.77
C ASP A 48 20.41 3.44 -3.46
N ILE A 49 20.21 4.13 -2.35
CA ILE A 49 20.13 3.56 -1.00
C ILE A 49 18.67 3.60 -0.57
N THR A 50 18.20 2.51 0.03
CA THR A 50 16.88 2.44 0.65
C THR A 50 16.97 1.95 2.08
N SER A 51 16.09 2.45 2.96
CA SER A 51 15.83 1.87 4.29
C SER A 51 14.84 0.70 4.22
N ASP A 52 14.13 0.55 3.10
CA ASP A 52 12.93 -0.27 2.97
C ASP A 52 13.17 -1.61 2.28
N GLY A 53 14.31 -2.23 2.53
CA GLY A 53 14.62 -3.58 2.01
C GLY A 53 13.58 -4.64 2.34
N GLY A 54 12.81 -4.44 3.42
CA GLY A 54 11.66 -5.28 3.81
C GLY A 54 10.55 -5.36 2.75
N ALA A 55 10.43 -4.37 1.86
CA ALA A 55 9.46 -4.37 0.77
C ALA A 55 9.56 -5.62 -0.12
N LEU A 56 10.76 -6.20 -0.27
CA LEU A 56 10.96 -7.44 -1.03
C LEU A 56 10.31 -8.66 -0.37
N LEU A 57 10.21 -8.68 0.96
CA LEU A 57 9.51 -9.74 1.70
C LEU A 57 8.01 -9.61 1.49
N LEU A 58 7.48 -8.39 1.54
CA LEU A 58 6.06 -8.11 1.25
C LEU A 58 5.71 -8.53 -0.18
N GLN A 59 6.57 -8.22 -1.15
CA GLN A 59 6.37 -8.65 -2.53
C GLN A 59 6.37 -10.18 -2.67
N LYS A 60 7.26 -10.89 -1.97
CA LYS A 60 7.26 -12.37 -1.98
C LYS A 60 5.99 -12.94 -1.34
N LEU A 61 5.51 -12.32 -0.27
CA LEU A 61 4.24 -12.69 0.36
C LEU A 61 3.09 -12.51 -0.61
N GLU A 62 3.00 -11.33 -1.25
CA GLU A 62 1.97 -11.05 -2.26
C GLU A 62 2.02 -12.03 -3.43
N ALA A 63 3.22 -12.35 -3.93
CA ALA A 63 3.39 -13.32 -5.02
C ALA A 63 2.88 -14.73 -4.67
N ARG A 64 2.87 -15.10 -3.39
CA ARG A 64 2.37 -16.39 -2.90
C ARG A 64 0.89 -16.39 -2.60
N THR A 65 0.39 -15.31 -2.00
CA THR A 65 -0.96 -15.23 -1.42
C THR A 65 -1.95 -14.49 -2.32
N GLY A 66 -1.48 -13.51 -3.09
CA GLY A 66 -2.32 -12.63 -3.90
C GLY A 66 -3.28 -11.75 -3.08
N ILE A 67 -3.00 -11.55 -1.79
CA ILE A 67 -3.89 -10.83 -0.86
C ILE A 67 -4.15 -9.40 -1.35
N VAL A 68 -3.09 -8.66 -1.72
CA VAL A 68 -3.22 -7.27 -2.16
C VAL A 68 -3.97 -7.18 -3.48
N ARG A 69 -3.78 -8.14 -4.38
CA ARG A 69 -4.53 -8.23 -5.64
C ARG A 69 -6.02 -8.49 -5.40
N ARG A 70 -6.34 -9.41 -4.47
CA ARG A 70 -7.73 -9.68 -4.06
C ARG A 70 -8.35 -8.46 -3.42
N PHE A 71 -7.60 -7.76 -2.55
CA PHE A 71 -8.05 -6.51 -1.94
C PHE A 71 -8.27 -5.41 -2.99
N ALA A 72 -7.40 -5.28 -3.98
CA ALA A 72 -7.58 -4.32 -5.06
C ALA A 72 -8.83 -4.62 -5.92
N ALA A 73 -9.28 -5.87 -5.99
CA ALA A 73 -10.51 -6.25 -6.68
C ALA A 73 -11.79 -5.77 -5.96
N CYS A 74 -11.69 -5.39 -4.67
CA CYS A 74 -12.80 -4.78 -3.92
C CYS A 74 -13.01 -3.29 -4.26
N PHE A 75 -12.31 -2.76 -5.26
CA PHE A 75 -12.42 -1.36 -5.66
C PHE A 75 -12.83 -1.24 -7.12
N THR A 76 -13.65 -0.24 -7.41
CA THR A 76 -14.02 0.12 -8.78
C THR A 76 -13.33 1.42 -9.19
N ASP A 77 -12.60 1.39 -10.32
CA ASP A 77 -11.84 2.52 -10.85
C ASP A 77 -12.58 3.18 -12.02
N TYR A 78 -13.22 4.31 -11.77
CA TYR A 78 -13.92 5.12 -12.77
C TYR A 78 -13.03 6.17 -13.46
N ARG A 79 -11.70 6.10 -13.28
CA ARG A 79 -10.78 7.01 -13.96
C ARG A 79 -10.73 6.70 -15.46
N ASN A 80 -10.45 7.73 -16.26
CA ASN A 80 -10.26 7.54 -17.70
C ASN A 80 -9.00 6.68 -17.98
N PRO A 81 -9.12 5.49 -18.59
CA PRO A 81 -8.00 4.58 -18.81
C PRO A 81 -6.81 5.22 -19.58
N ARG A 82 -7.11 6.17 -20.50
CA ARG A 82 -6.07 6.87 -21.28
C ARG A 82 -5.25 7.85 -20.47
N GLN A 83 -5.69 8.20 -19.27
CA GLN A 83 -5.04 9.17 -18.38
C GLN A 83 -4.45 8.54 -17.12
N ILE A 84 -4.67 7.26 -16.93
CA ILE A 84 -4.11 6.51 -15.80
C ILE A 84 -2.60 6.37 -16.00
N GLU A 85 -1.82 6.85 -15.05
CA GLU A 85 -0.38 6.71 -14.99
C GLU A 85 0.05 5.65 -13.96
N HIS A 86 -0.75 5.53 -12.90
CA HIS A 86 -0.61 4.50 -11.87
C HIS A 86 -1.90 3.66 -11.86
N PRO A 87 -1.86 2.40 -12.32
CA PRO A 87 -2.98 1.46 -12.21
C PRO A 87 -3.48 1.33 -10.78
N LEU A 88 -4.74 0.94 -10.60
CA LEU A 88 -5.34 0.77 -9.29
C LEU A 88 -4.54 -0.19 -8.40
N LEU A 89 -4.16 -1.35 -8.94
CA LEU A 89 -3.35 -2.33 -8.21
C LEU A 89 -2.04 -1.74 -7.68
N ASP A 90 -1.37 -0.90 -8.49
CA ASP A 90 -0.13 -0.25 -8.05
C ASP A 90 -0.37 0.72 -6.90
N LEU A 91 -1.47 1.49 -6.93
CA LEU A 91 -1.83 2.42 -5.86
C LEU A 91 -2.12 1.67 -4.56
N ILE A 92 -2.93 0.62 -4.64
CA ILE A 92 -3.26 -0.23 -3.49
C ILE A 92 -2.00 -0.89 -2.94
N THR A 93 -1.18 -1.51 -3.80
CA THR A 93 0.06 -2.17 -3.38
C THR A 93 1.01 -1.18 -2.71
N GLN A 94 1.19 0.01 -3.31
CA GLN A 94 2.04 1.06 -2.74
C GLN A 94 1.55 1.48 -1.36
N ARG A 95 0.24 1.65 -1.19
CA ARG A 95 -0.32 2.08 0.10
C ARG A 95 -0.20 0.99 1.16
N VAL A 96 -0.57 -0.24 0.82
CA VAL A 96 -0.49 -1.39 1.73
C VAL A 96 0.97 -1.66 2.15
N PHE A 97 1.91 -1.63 1.20
CA PHE A 97 3.32 -1.83 1.52
C PHE A 97 3.87 -0.66 2.35
N GLY A 98 3.47 0.58 2.05
CA GLY A 98 3.83 1.75 2.85
C GLY A 98 3.38 1.59 4.30
N LEU A 99 2.12 1.23 4.54
CA LEU A 99 1.59 0.98 5.89
C LEU A 99 2.36 -0.15 6.61
N ALA A 100 2.60 -1.26 5.91
CA ALA A 100 3.34 -2.39 6.47
C ALA A 100 4.82 -2.07 6.79
N LEU A 101 5.39 -1.05 6.16
CA LEU A 101 6.73 -0.53 6.43
C LEU A 101 6.74 0.59 7.48
N GLY A 102 5.57 1.00 8.01
CA GLY A 102 5.44 2.02 9.04
C GLY A 102 5.16 3.44 8.53
N TYR A 103 4.86 3.61 7.25
CA TYR A 103 4.50 4.90 6.65
C TYR A 103 2.99 5.12 6.66
N GLU A 104 2.47 5.60 7.78
CA GLU A 104 1.04 5.82 7.99
C GLU A 104 0.56 7.08 7.27
N ASP A 105 1.37 8.15 7.25
CA ASP A 105 1.01 9.41 6.63
C ASP A 105 1.14 9.36 5.09
N LEU A 106 0.11 9.85 4.40
CA LEU A 106 0.16 10.02 2.95
C LEU A 106 1.28 10.97 2.49
N ASN A 107 1.70 11.91 3.35
CA ASN A 107 2.81 12.83 3.02
C ASN A 107 4.11 12.09 2.76
N ASP A 108 4.37 10.97 3.44
CA ASP A 108 5.58 10.17 3.27
C ASP A 108 5.73 9.66 1.83
N HIS A 109 4.61 9.44 1.16
CA HIS A 109 4.62 9.01 -0.24
C HIS A 109 5.16 10.06 -1.22
N ASP A 110 5.33 11.32 -0.82
CA ASP A 110 6.01 12.30 -1.65
C ASP A 110 7.53 12.08 -1.71
N GLU A 111 8.10 11.38 -0.74
CA GLU A 111 9.47 10.89 -0.76
C GLU A 111 9.55 9.43 -1.25
N LEU A 112 8.70 8.54 -0.72
CA LEU A 112 8.65 7.11 -1.10
C LEU A 112 8.47 6.89 -2.61
N ARG A 113 7.81 7.80 -3.31
CA ARG A 113 7.64 7.71 -4.78
C ARG A 113 8.95 7.75 -5.57
N ARG A 114 10.06 8.12 -4.91
CA ARG A 114 11.42 8.15 -5.48
C ARG A 114 12.23 6.92 -5.12
N ASP A 115 11.75 6.10 -4.18
CA ASP A 115 12.46 4.90 -3.76
C ASP A 115 12.43 3.82 -4.84
N PRO A 116 13.59 3.46 -5.43
CA PRO A 116 13.64 2.47 -6.48
C PRO A 116 13.40 1.05 -5.96
N MET A 117 13.65 0.77 -4.67
CA MET A 117 13.40 -0.53 -4.06
C MET A 117 11.90 -0.78 -3.95
N LEU A 118 11.14 0.18 -3.44
CA LEU A 118 9.69 0.08 -3.37
C LEU A 118 9.10 -0.07 -4.79
N ALA A 119 9.63 0.67 -5.76
CA ALA A 119 9.23 0.54 -7.16
C ALA A 119 9.52 -0.86 -7.74
N VAL A 120 10.65 -1.48 -7.37
CA VAL A 120 10.98 -2.87 -7.74
C VAL A 120 10.02 -3.85 -7.06
N ALA A 121 9.71 -3.65 -5.78
CA ALA A 121 8.75 -4.48 -5.04
C ALA A 121 7.35 -4.44 -5.68
N LEU A 122 6.98 -3.31 -6.27
CA LEU A 122 5.76 -3.15 -7.06
C LEU A 122 5.90 -3.64 -8.52
N ALA A 123 7.00 -4.29 -8.88
CA ALA A 123 7.30 -4.78 -10.23
C ALA A 123 7.24 -3.72 -11.34
N LYS A 124 7.57 -2.45 -11.02
CA LYS A 124 7.60 -1.37 -12.01
C LYS A 124 8.67 -1.60 -13.07
N ASP A 125 8.33 -1.36 -14.35
CA ASP A 125 9.27 -1.50 -15.47
C ASP A 125 10.37 -0.44 -15.44
N ASP A 126 10.06 0.75 -14.94
CA ASP A 126 10.99 1.87 -14.76
C ASP A 126 11.08 2.23 -13.26
N PRO A 127 11.89 1.49 -12.46
CA PRO A 127 11.99 1.72 -11.02
C PRO A 127 12.56 3.09 -10.63
N LYS A 128 13.25 3.75 -11.55
CA LYS A 128 13.80 5.10 -11.34
C LYS A 128 12.89 6.22 -11.86
N GLY A 129 11.79 5.87 -12.51
CA GLY A 129 10.84 6.84 -13.04
C GLY A 129 11.40 7.77 -14.12
N GLN A 130 12.40 7.30 -14.90
CA GLN A 130 13.03 8.13 -15.93
C GLN A 130 12.15 8.31 -17.17
N GLN A 131 11.27 7.36 -17.44
CA GLN A 131 10.40 7.34 -18.62
C GLN A 131 9.01 7.95 -18.35
N ARG A 132 8.87 8.71 -17.26
CA ARG A 132 7.61 9.37 -16.92
C ARG A 132 7.18 10.37 -18.01
N ARG A 133 5.88 10.34 -18.35
CA ARG A 133 5.30 11.16 -19.41
C ARG A 133 5.54 12.65 -19.21
N ARG A 134 5.41 13.14 -17.97
CA ARG A 134 5.64 14.54 -17.63
C ARG A 134 7.07 14.72 -17.12
N ALA A 135 7.78 15.70 -17.64
CA ALA A 135 9.17 15.97 -17.25
C ALA A 135 9.33 16.24 -15.74
N GLN A 136 8.37 16.92 -15.12
CA GLN A 136 8.35 17.21 -13.68
C GLN A 136 8.17 15.98 -12.78
N ASP A 137 7.71 14.86 -13.35
CA ASP A 137 7.49 13.59 -12.64
C ASP A 137 8.64 12.60 -12.87
N ARG A 138 9.63 12.95 -13.67
CA ARG A 138 10.83 12.12 -13.86
C ARG A 138 11.59 12.00 -12.55
N GLY A 139 12.13 10.83 -12.30
CA GLY A 139 12.74 10.47 -11.01
C GLY A 139 11.73 10.08 -9.92
N LYS A 140 10.44 9.90 -10.27
CA LYS A 140 9.36 9.54 -9.35
C LYS A 140 8.60 8.35 -9.94
N ALA A 141 9.07 7.15 -9.65
CA ALA A 141 8.50 5.93 -10.22
C ALA A 141 7.07 5.64 -9.72
N LEU A 142 6.76 6.07 -8.49
CA LEU A 142 5.51 5.75 -7.82
C LEU A 142 4.59 6.97 -7.67
N ALA A 143 3.40 6.73 -7.14
CA ALA A 143 2.40 7.77 -6.91
C ALA A 143 2.78 8.65 -5.70
N GLY A 144 2.52 9.95 -5.80
CA GLY A 144 2.61 10.85 -4.65
C GLY A 144 1.29 10.94 -3.89
N LYS A 145 1.32 11.63 -2.74
CA LYS A 145 0.19 11.81 -1.81
C LYS A 145 -1.11 12.24 -2.47
N SER A 146 -1.07 13.19 -3.42
CA SER A 146 -2.28 13.68 -4.09
C SER A 146 -3.01 12.61 -4.90
N THR A 147 -2.27 11.60 -5.40
CA THR A 147 -2.85 10.49 -6.15
C THR A 147 -3.44 9.45 -5.19
N LEU A 148 -2.72 9.15 -4.11
CA LEU A 148 -3.19 8.23 -3.07
C LEU A 148 -4.39 8.81 -2.28
N ASN A 149 -4.42 10.10 -2.04
CA ASN A 149 -5.57 10.78 -1.46
C ASN A 149 -6.87 10.56 -2.25
N ARG A 150 -6.78 10.43 -3.58
CA ARG A 150 -7.94 10.08 -4.42
C ARG A 150 -8.38 8.65 -4.24
N LEU A 151 -7.50 7.75 -3.85
CA LEU A 151 -7.84 6.38 -3.50
C LEU A 151 -8.66 6.32 -2.21
N GLU A 152 -8.26 7.07 -1.18
CA GLU A 152 -8.82 6.94 0.18
C GLU A 152 -10.09 7.78 0.41
N LEU A 153 -10.29 8.86 -0.32
CA LEU A 153 -11.35 9.83 -0.02
C LEU A 153 -12.43 9.94 -1.10
N THR A 154 -12.65 8.92 -1.90
CA THR A 154 -13.78 8.90 -2.85
C THR A 154 -15.06 8.59 -2.08
N ALA A 155 -16.11 9.35 -2.36
CA ALA A 155 -17.42 9.09 -1.76
C ALA A 155 -17.95 7.70 -2.17
N PRO A 156 -18.47 6.89 -1.23
CA PRO A 156 -18.87 5.52 -1.50
C PRO A 156 -20.04 5.40 -2.49
N ASP A 157 -20.86 6.43 -2.59
CA ASP A 157 -22.00 6.51 -3.52
C ASP A 157 -21.64 7.03 -4.92
N TYR A 158 -20.34 7.15 -5.25
CA TYR A 158 -19.91 7.57 -6.57
C TYR A 158 -20.06 6.43 -7.59
N ASP A 159 -20.89 6.65 -8.60
CA ASP A 159 -21.27 5.67 -9.63
C ASP A 159 -20.58 5.89 -11.00
N GLY A 160 -19.60 6.79 -11.04
CA GLY A 160 -18.91 7.15 -12.28
C GLY A 160 -19.60 8.25 -13.10
N SER A 161 -20.81 8.63 -12.75
CA SER A 161 -21.54 9.70 -13.44
C SER A 161 -20.96 11.09 -13.09
N PRO A 162 -21.09 12.07 -14.02
CA PRO A 162 -20.73 13.45 -13.71
C PRO A 162 -21.67 14.00 -12.63
N ARG A 163 -21.17 14.24 -11.42
CA ARG A 163 -21.96 14.91 -10.39
C ARG A 163 -22.05 16.39 -10.73
N GLN A 164 -23.27 16.91 -10.73
CA GLN A 164 -23.49 18.37 -10.71
C GLN A 164 -23.08 18.86 -9.31
N LYS A 165 -21.83 19.28 -9.17
CA LYS A 165 -21.38 19.99 -7.97
C LYS A 165 -21.68 21.48 -8.12
N GLU A 166 -22.03 22.10 -7.02
CA GLU A 166 -22.09 23.56 -6.88
C GLU A 166 -20.76 24.29 -7.22
N SER A 167 -19.66 23.53 -7.38
CA SER A 167 -18.36 24.05 -7.79
C SER A 167 -18.01 23.56 -9.19
N ASP A 168 -17.55 24.48 -10.06
CA ASP A 168 -17.05 24.22 -11.42
C ASP A 168 -15.83 23.28 -11.52
N LYS A 169 -15.38 22.69 -10.42
CA LYS A 169 -14.22 21.80 -10.40
C LYS A 169 -14.63 20.37 -10.70
N PRO A 170 -13.96 19.71 -11.69
CA PRO A 170 -14.26 18.32 -12.03
C PRO A 170 -13.97 17.39 -10.83
N GLU A 171 -14.81 16.35 -10.69
CA GLU A 171 -14.57 15.30 -9.71
C GLU A 171 -13.24 14.59 -9.99
N THR A 172 -12.34 14.60 -9.00
CA THR A 172 -11.01 13.99 -9.11
C THR A 172 -10.89 12.67 -8.36
N LYS A 173 -11.83 12.39 -7.45
CA LYS A 173 -11.89 11.18 -6.65
C LYS A 173 -12.85 10.21 -7.32
N LYS A 174 -12.31 9.17 -7.94
CA LYS A 174 -13.04 8.27 -8.85
C LYS A 174 -12.71 6.80 -8.63
N ILE A 175 -12.19 6.45 -7.47
CA ILE A 175 -11.91 5.08 -7.07
C ILE A 175 -12.80 4.79 -5.89
N VAL A 176 -13.75 3.89 -6.05
CA VAL A 176 -14.76 3.56 -5.05
C VAL A 176 -14.44 2.21 -4.45
N VAL A 177 -14.46 2.13 -3.13
CA VAL A 177 -14.36 0.89 -2.38
C VAL A 177 -15.74 0.24 -2.24
N ASP A 178 -15.77 -1.08 -2.29
CA ASP A 178 -16.92 -1.89 -1.93
C ASP A 178 -16.66 -2.57 -0.56
N PRO A 179 -17.25 -2.07 0.53
CA PRO A 179 -17.04 -2.62 1.87
C PRO A 179 -17.51 -4.07 2.01
N GLU A 180 -18.61 -4.44 1.36
CA GLU A 180 -19.14 -5.81 1.43
C GLU A 180 -18.16 -6.81 0.80
N SER A 181 -17.51 -6.43 -0.30
CA SER A 181 -16.45 -7.24 -0.91
C SER A 181 -15.21 -7.35 -0.01
N ILE A 182 -14.90 -6.32 0.79
CA ILE A 182 -13.80 -6.40 1.77
C ILE A 182 -14.15 -7.39 2.88
N ASP A 183 -15.34 -7.31 3.45
CA ASP A 183 -15.80 -8.24 4.48
C ASP A 183 -15.78 -9.69 3.95
N ALA A 184 -16.28 -9.91 2.73
CA ALA A 184 -16.21 -11.23 2.09
C ALA A 184 -14.76 -11.70 1.91
N LEU A 185 -13.84 -10.82 1.50
CA LEU A 185 -12.42 -11.14 1.36
C LEU A 185 -11.79 -11.57 2.69
N LEU A 186 -12.09 -10.88 3.80
CA LEU A 186 -11.54 -11.23 5.10
C LEU A 186 -11.97 -12.64 5.53
N VAL A 187 -13.25 -12.98 5.31
CA VAL A 187 -13.76 -14.34 5.55
C VAL A 187 -13.09 -15.36 4.62
N ASP A 188 -12.91 -15.05 3.34
CA ASP A 188 -12.20 -15.92 2.40
C ASP A 188 -10.77 -16.20 2.84
N LEU A 189 -10.05 -15.16 3.31
CA LEU A 189 -8.68 -15.32 3.81
C LEU A 189 -8.62 -16.22 5.05
N PHE A 190 -9.62 -16.11 5.93
CA PHE A 190 -9.77 -17.02 7.07
C PHE A 190 -9.97 -18.47 6.60
N LEU A 191 -10.85 -18.69 5.61
CA LEU A 191 -11.09 -20.04 5.09
C LEU A 191 -9.86 -20.60 4.39
N ASP A 192 -9.14 -19.81 3.61
CA ASP A 192 -7.92 -20.21 2.91
C ASP A 192 -6.78 -20.60 3.87
N ALA A 193 -6.77 -20.03 5.08
CA ALA A 193 -5.78 -20.34 6.10
C ALA A 193 -6.01 -21.70 6.78
N HIS A 194 -7.19 -22.31 6.60
CA HIS A 194 -7.56 -23.57 7.25
C HIS A 194 -7.59 -24.72 6.25
N ALA A 195 -6.70 -25.71 6.43
CA ALA A 195 -6.68 -26.92 5.60
C ALA A 195 -7.93 -27.80 5.78
N GLN A 196 -8.62 -27.65 6.91
CA GLN A 196 -9.86 -28.37 7.26
C GLN A 196 -10.81 -27.39 7.94
N VAL A 197 -12.10 -27.64 7.79
CA VAL A 197 -13.13 -26.84 8.46
C VAL A 197 -12.92 -26.91 9.97
N PRO A 198 -12.83 -25.78 10.68
CA PRO A 198 -12.71 -25.75 12.13
C PRO A 198 -13.94 -26.40 12.79
N GLU A 199 -13.74 -27.25 13.79
CA GLU A 199 -14.85 -27.85 14.55
C GLU A 199 -15.58 -26.81 15.41
N GLN A 200 -14.87 -25.73 15.79
CA GLN A 200 -15.40 -24.64 16.61
C GLN A 200 -14.87 -23.30 16.11
N ILE A 201 -15.72 -22.32 16.05
CA ILE A 201 -15.40 -20.92 15.78
C ILE A 201 -15.66 -20.12 17.05
N ILE A 202 -14.61 -19.53 17.60
CA ILE A 202 -14.70 -18.62 18.76
C ILE A 202 -14.50 -17.21 18.22
N LEU A 203 -15.52 -16.37 18.36
CA LEU A 203 -15.46 -14.97 17.95
C LEU A 203 -15.03 -14.11 19.14
N ASP A 204 -14.00 -13.33 18.92
CA ASP A 204 -13.53 -12.28 19.82
C ASP A 204 -13.98 -10.94 19.27
N LEU A 205 -14.69 -10.17 20.09
CA LEU A 205 -15.25 -8.88 19.72
C LEU A 205 -14.52 -7.79 20.51
N ASP A 206 -13.72 -7.01 19.81
CA ASP A 206 -12.92 -5.94 20.38
C ASP A 206 -13.38 -4.57 19.87
N ALA A 207 -13.86 -3.73 20.77
CA ALA A 207 -14.26 -2.36 20.48
C ALA A 207 -13.13 -1.42 20.93
N THR A 208 -12.51 -0.75 19.99
CA THR A 208 -11.38 0.15 20.25
C THR A 208 -11.79 1.60 20.07
N ASP A 209 -11.41 2.48 21.00
CA ASP A 209 -11.63 3.91 20.86
C ASP A 209 -10.49 4.57 20.06
N ASP A 210 -10.84 5.06 18.88
CA ASP A 210 -9.97 5.87 18.06
C ASP A 210 -10.21 7.36 18.32
N ILE A 211 -9.36 7.98 19.14
CA ILE A 211 -9.47 9.41 19.46
C ILE A 211 -9.18 10.26 18.22
N LEU A 212 -10.08 11.20 17.93
CA LEU A 212 -10.01 12.05 16.76
C LEU A 212 -9.66 13.49 17.09
N TYR A 213 -8.64 13.99 16.44
CA TYR A 213 -8.24 15.38 16.51
C TYR A 213 -8.81 16.14 15.29
N GLY A 214 -9.70 17.10 15.54
CA GLY A 214 -10.31 17.89 14.49
C GLY A 214 -11.79 17.56 14.22
N GLN A 215 -12.32 18.05 13.09
CA GLN A 215 -13.74 17.92 12.74
C GLN A 215 -13.94 16.90 11.62
N GLN A 216 -13.74 15.62 11.92
CA GLN A 216 -13.95 14.55 10.96
C GLN A 216 -15.43 14.16 10.92
N GLU A 217 -15.92 13.82 9.73
CA GLU A 217 -17.30 13.40 9.52
C GLU A 217 -17.56 12.06 10.23
N GLY A 218 -18.73 11.94 10.87
CA GLY A 218 -19.13 10.70 11.56
C GLY A 218 -18.49 10.48 12.93
N ARG A 219 -17.67 11.42 13.42
CA ARG A 219 -17.17 11.36 14.80
C ARG A 219 -18.32 11.52 15.80
N PHE A 220 -18.21 10.89 16.95
CA PHE A 220 -19.13 11.09 18.05
C PHE A 220 -18.37 11.36 19.35
N TYR A 221 -19.06 11.98 20.32
CA TYR A 221 -18.51 12.23 21.64
C TYR A 221 -18.70 10.99 22.53
N HIS A 222 -17.61 10.43 23.02
CA HIS A 222 -17.65 9.29 23.94
C HIS A 222 -17.69 9.78 25.39
N GLY A 223 -18.85 9.65 26.05
CA GLY A 223 -19.07 10.20 27.39
C GLY A 223 -18.17 9.61 28.48
N TYR A 224 -17.67 8.39 28.33
CA TYR A 224 -16.76 7.75 29.29
C TYR A 224 -15.33 8.30 29.18
N TYR A 225 -14.82 8.44 27.96
CA TYR A 225 -13.46 8.94 27.70
C TYR A 225 -13.37 10.46 27.61
N HIS A 226 -14.51 11.16 27.52
CA HIS A 226 -14.61 12.60 27.37
C HIS A 226 -13.95 13.19 26.13
N ASP A 227 -13.86 12.39 25.05
CA ASP A 227 -13.25 12.78 23.79
C ASP A 227 -14.14 12.44 22.59
N TYR A 228 -13.85 13.07 21.45
CA TYR A 228 -14.44 12.68 20.17
C TYR A 228 -13.65 11.53 19.57
N CYS A 229 -14.33 10.46 19.17
CA CYS A 229 -13.69 9.27 18.62
C CYS A 229 -14.54 8.60 17.53
N TYR A 230 -13.94 7.66 16.83
CA TYR A 230 -14.62 6.51 16.25
C TYR A 230 -14.56 5.35 17.24
N LEU A 231 -15.48 4.42 17.10
CA LEU A 231 -15.50 3.19 17.91
C LEU A 231 -15.64 1.99 16.96
N PRO A 232 -14.60 1.63 16.22
CA PRO A 232 -14.63 0.43 15.40
C PRO A 232 -14.74 -0.81 16.28
N LEU A 233 -15.61 -1.74 15.86
CA LEU A 233 -15.73 -3.06 16.42
C LEU A 233 -14.97 -4.03 15.50
N TYR A 234 -13.89 -4.57 16.00
CA TYR A 234 -13.13 -5.62 15.33
C TYR A 234 -13.68 -7.00 15.74
N VAL A 235 -13.88 -7.88 14.78
CA VAL A 235 -14.30 -9.26 15.02
C VAL A 235 -13.21 -10.19 14.57
N PHE A 236 -12.63 -10.92 15.49
CA PHE A 236 -11.57 -11.90 15.22
C PHE A 236 -12.02 -13.34 15.45
N CYS A 237 -11.35 -14.27 14.77
CA CYS A 237 -11.32 -15.68 15.14
C CYS A 237 -9.85 -16.10 15.25
N GLY A 238 -9.37 -16.27 16.47
CA GLY A 238 -7.94 -16.44 16.74
C GLY A 238 -7.13 -15.24 16.23
N GLU A 239 -6.18 -15.47 15.32
CA GLU A 239 -5.34 -14.41 14.72
C GLU A 239 -5.95 -13.81 13.43
N HIS A 240 -7.15 -14.22 13.03
CA HIS A 240 -7.76 -13.80 11.79
C HIS A 240 -8.83 -12.75 12.03
N LEU A 241 -8.65 -11.56 11.41
CA LEU A 241 -9.69 -10.54 11.35
C LEU A 241 -10.78 -10.99 10.36
N LEU A 242 -12.03 -11.02 10.80
CA LEU A 242 -13.18 -11.43 9.98
C LEU A 242 -13.96 -10.24 9.43
N THR A 243 -14.12 -9.17 10.22
CA THR A 243 -14.78 -7.93 9.80
C THR A 243 -14.42 -6.79 10.73
N VAL A 244 -14.59 -5.56 10.24
CA VAL A 244 -14.50 -4.33 11.03
C VAL A 244 -15.79 -3.54 10.82
N GLN A 245 -16.53 -3.32 11.90
CA GLN A 245 -17.74 -2.55 11.86
C GLN A 245 -17.50 -1.18 12.53
N ILE A 246 -17.62 -0.11 11.74
CA ILE A 246 -17.57 1.25 12.30
C ILE A 246 -18.99 1.63 12.66
N GLY A 247 -19.34 1.48 13.95
CA GLY A 247 -20.66 1.84 14.46
C GLY A 247 -20.89 3.34 14.39
N ARG A 248 -22.06 3.75 13.86
CA ARG A 248 -22.60 5.06 14.20
C ARG A 248 -23.26 4.90 15.57
N ALA A 249 -22.78 5.63 16.57
CA ALA A 249 -23.51 5.73 17.81
C ALA A 249 -24.90 6.31 17.49
N HIS A 250 -25.93 5.47 17.59
CA HIS A 250 -27.28 5.97 17.67
C HIS A 250 -27.44 6.58 19.05
N VAL A 251 -27.47 7.91 19.10
CA VAL A 251 -27.93 8.66 20.27
C VAL A 251 -29.45 8.62 20.30
#